data_ccbc79591c13c4725b2518b3d19a006e
#
_entry.id   ccbc79591c13c4725b2518b3d19a006e
#
_cell.length_a   1.000
_cell.length_b   1.000
_cell.length_c   1.000
_cell.angle_alpha   90.00
_cell.angle_beta   90.00
_cell.angle_gamma   90.00
#
_symmetry.space_group_name_H-M   'P 1'
#
loop_
_entity.id
_entity.type
_entity.pdbx_description
1 polymer ?
#
loop_
_entity_poly.entity_id
_entity_poly.type
_entity_poly.pdbx_seq_one_letter_code
_entity_poly.pdbx_strand_id
1 'polypeptide(L)'
;MNDLARRQGDDINPQTLSQALDGVPVIAIDPRTGEGTDTLMSTVAGSFDGTPLPHGLQLMHAGNDEELATMVREGADRRFDWAAGIIHRLGLDHAGRETVSDRIDRVLLNPWLGVPVFLAVMYLVFQATTTLAGPMQDWFDVTVRGWLTDGIDAVMSLFGPGATSGWVHGLIVDGLLDGVITVATFIPPMGIMFIMLSLLEDCGYLARAAFVMDRLMRALGLDGRAFLPIVVGFGCNLPGLAATRTLTDSRQRVMVGMLIPFASCSARLSVYLVLAYAFFRSTAGLVVFLMYVISIVLILAIGVLLRHTVFRDLKPEPFAMVLPPYQWPKAVALVRSVLIRLWGFLRGASSIIISVIIVLWLLASVPATAGAGSFGNVEDVHDSAYGVVADAVAPVFAPAGFDDWHASAALLTGFVAKEVVVGSMSQSYSISGTDDQSEQQQG
;
A
#
# COMPACT_ATOMS: atom_id res chain seq x y z
N MET A 1 -24.75 -12.79 -0.67
CA MET A 1 -25.23 -11.98 -1.82
C MET A 1 -26.77 -11.94 -1.92
N ASN A 2 -27.45 -12.53 -0.95
CA ASN A 2 -28.92 -12.53 -0.88
C ASN A 2 -29.50 -11.11 -0.72
N ASP A 3 -28.78 -10.23 -0.02
CA ASP A 3 -29.09 -8.80 0.10
C ASP A 3 -29.06 -8.05 -1.23
N LEU A 4 -28.21 -8.46 -2.15
CA LEU A 4 -28.11 -7.90 -3.50
C LEU A 4 -29.25 -8.36 -4.39
N ALA A 5 -29.56 -9.65 -4.38
CA ALA A 5 -30.67 -10.21 -5.13
C ALA A 5 -31.98 -9.52 -4.73
N ARG A 6 -32.24 -9.37 -3.42
CA ARG A 6 -33.43 -8.66 -2.91
C ARG A 6 -33.48 -7.20 -3.35
N ARG A 7 -32.33 -6.50 -3.41
CA ARG A 7 -32.27 -5.09 -3.89
C ARG A 7 -32.54 -4.98 -5.40
N GLN A 8 -32.22 -6.01 -6.16
CA GLN A 8 -32.50 -6.09 -7.59
C GLN A 8 -33.92 -6.54 -7.88
N GLY A 9 -34.67 -6.93 -6.84
CA GLY A 9 -36.04 -7.43 -6.94
C GLY A 9 -36.12 -8.94 -7.22
N ASP A 10 -34.97 -9.63 -7.06
CA ASP A 10 -34.87 -11.07 -7.21
C ASP A 10 -35.06 -11.74 -5.86
N ASP A 11 -36.17 -12.42 -5.68
CA ASP A 11 -36.40 -13.26 -4.50
C ASP A 11 -36.01 -14.71 -4.84
N ILE A 12 -34.74 -15.02 -4.63
CA ILE A 12 -34.19 -16.35 -4.86
C ILE A 12 -34.59 -17.23 -3.68
N ASN A 13 -35.59 -18.09 -3.86
CA ASN A 13 -35.97 -19.07 -2.86
C ASN A 13 -34.94 -20.25 -2.87
N PRO A 14 -34.24 -20.50 -1.76
CA PRO A 14 -33.26 -21.58 -1.67
C PRO A 14 -33.83 -22.97 -1.99
N GLN A 15 -35.10 -23.22 -1.67
CA GLN A 15 -35.76 -24.50 -1.95
C GLN A 15 -36.01 -24.69 -3.47
N THR A 16 -36.46 -23.64 -4.13
CA THR A 16 -36.69 -23.70 -5.61
C THR A 16 -35.35 -23.86 -6.33
N LEU A 17 -34.30 -23.18 -5.87
CA LEU A 17 -32.99 -23.33 -6.45
C LEU A 17 -32.41 -24.73 -6.17
N SER A 18 -32.61 -25.31 -4.97
CA SER A 18 -32.22 -26.68 -4.67
C SER A 18 -32.88 -27.69 -5.57
N GLN A 19 -34.19 -27.54 -5.86
CA GLN A 19 -34.91 -28.39 -6.82
C GLN A 19 -34.35 -28.26 -8.23
N ALA A 20 -34.01 -27.04 -8.67
CA ALA A 20 -33.42 -26.79 -9.98
C ALA A 20 -31.97 -27.35 -10.08
N LEU A 21 -31.32 -27.59 -8.98
CA LEU A 21 -29.97 -28.18 -8.82
C LEU A 21 -30.00 -29.67 -8.47
N ASP A 22 -31.07 -30.38 -8.86
CA ASP A 22 -31.23 -31.81 -8.66
C ASP A 22 -31.15 -32.26 -7.19
N GLY A 23 -31.64 -31.41 -6.27
CA GLY A 23 -31.71 -31.72 -4.84
C GLY A 23 -30.46 -31.37 -4.03
N VAL A 24 -29.48 -30.70 -4.63
CA VAL A 24 -28.32 -30.18 -3.88
C VAL A 24 -28.78 -29.13 -2.84
N PRO A 25 -28.40 -29.27 -1.56
CA PRO A 25 -28.84 -28.34 -0.54
C PRO A 25 -28.28 -26.92 -0.80
N VAL A 26 -29.19 -25.96 -0.86
CA VAL A 26 -28.88 -24.55 -1.06
C VAL A 26 -29.14 -23.79 0.23
N ILE A 27 -28.13 -23.10 0.74
CA ILE A 27 -28.18 -22.34 1.98
C ILE A 27 -27.90 -20.87 1.69
N ALA A 28 -28.82 -20.00 2.09
CA ALA A 28 -28.61 -18.57 2.04
C ALA A 28 -27.67 -18.12 3.17
N ILE A 29 -26.50 -17.57 2.81
CA ILE A 29 -25.56 -17.04 3.79
C ILE A 29 -25.30 -15.55 3.53
N ASP A 30 -25.12 -14.78 4.60
CA ASP A 30 -24.57 -13.44 4.54
C ASP A 30 -23.22 -13.42 5.32
N PRO A 31 -22.07 -13.46 4.60
CA PRO A 31 -20.76 -13.46 5.25
C PRO A 31 -20.47 -12.20 6.08
N ARG A 32 -21.22 -11.10 5.84
CA ARG A 32 -21.03 -9.84 6.54
C ARG A 32 -21.73 -9.80 7.91
N THR A 33 -22.83 -10.55 8.05
CA THR A 33 -23.60 -10.65 9.29
C THR A 33 -23.36 -11.94 10.03
N GLY A 34 -22.83 -12.97 9.34
CA GLY A 34 -22.69 -14.32 9.85
C GLY A 34 -24.01 -15.13 9.77
N GLU A 35 -25.07 -14.57 9.20
CA GLU A 35 -26.35 -15.25 9.04
C GLU A 35 -26.21 -16.48 8.14
N GLY A 36 -26.74 -17.62 8.57
CA GLY A 36 -26.71 -18.87 7.83
C GLY A 36 -25.40 -19.66 7.92
N THR A 37 -24.35 -19.16 8.58
CA THR A 37 -23.06 -19.87 8.69
C THR A 37 -23.15 -21.15 9.48
N ASP A 38 -23.93 -21.18 10.56
CA ASP A 38 -24.10 -22.39 11.39
C ASP A 38 -24.86 -23.48 10.63
N THR A 39 -25.88 -23.08 9.86
CA THR A 39 -26.62 -23.99 8.99
C THR A 39 -25.71 -24.53 7.88
N LEU A 40 -24.84 -23.70 7.31
CA LEU A 40 -23.86 -24.15 6.31
C LEU A 40 -22.92 -25.21 6.92
N MET A 41 -22.36 -24.92 8.09
CA MET A 41 -21.41 -25.84 8.75
C MET A 41 -22.06 -27.18 9.10
N SER A 42 -23.30 -27.17 9.62
CA SER A 42 -24.03 -28.41 9.93
C SER A 42 -24.40 -29.20 8.66
N THR A 43 -24.77 -28.51 7.58
CA THR A 43 -25.10 -29.17 6.30
C THR A 43 -23.86 -29.76 5.64
N VAL A 44 -22.71 -29.05 5.67
CA VAL A 44 -21.43 -29.57 5.18
C VAL A 44 -21.01 -30.79 5.98
N ALA A 45 -21.11 -30.74 7.31
CA ALA A 45 -20.79 -31.89 8.17
C ALA A 45 -21.67 -33.12 7.87
N GLY A 46 -22.94 -32.92 7.54
CA GLY A 46 -23.86 -33.98 7.13
C GLY A 46 -23.73 -34.48 5.69
N SER A 47 -23.01 -33.73 4.83
CA SER A 47 -22.88 -34.04 3.39
C SER A 47 -21.74 -35.00 3.05
N PHE A 48 -20.94 -35.41 4.04
CA PHE A 48 -19.81 -36.34 3.82
C PHE A 48 -20.27 -37.76 3.40
N ASP A 49 -21.55 -38.10 3.58
CA ASP A 49 -22.12 -39.42 3.24
C ASP A 49 -22.69 -39.50 1.80
N GLY A 50 -22.26 -38.63 0.89
CA GLY A 50 -22.55 -38.75 -0.55
C GLY A 50 -23.73 -37.91 -1.03
N THR A 51 -23.52 -36.60 -1.17
CA THR A 51 -24.45 -35.71 -1.91
C THR A 51 -24.29 -35.96 -3.41
N PRO A 52 -25.37 -36.21 -4.18
CA PRO A 52 -25.26 -36.43 -5.62
C PRO A 52 -24.74 -35.13 -6.29
N LEU A 53 -23.75 -35.28 -7.16
CA LEU A 53 -23.29 -34.18 -8.00
C LEU A 53 -24.38 -33.89 -9.05
N PRO A 54 -24.70 -32.62 -9.32
CA PRO A 54 -25.61 -32.24 -10.41
C PRO A 54 -25.15 -32.83 -11.74
N HIS A 55 -26.07 -33.32 -12.56
CA HIS A 55 -25.79 -34.01 -13.84
C HIS A 55 -24.96 -33.18 -14.80
N GLY A 56 -24.97 -31.84 -14.70
CA GLY A 56 -24.16 -30.92 -15.51
C GLY A 56 -22.68 -30.78 -15.10
N LEU A 57 -22.27 -31.37 -13.97
CA LEU A 57 -20.91 -31.21 -13.39
C LEU A 57 -20.11 -32.51 -13.36
N GLN A 58 -20.30 -33.39 -14.35
CA GLN A 58 -19.52 -34.63 -14.42
C GLN A 58 -18.00 -34.33 -14.60
N LEU A 59 -17.17 -34.96 -13.76
CA LEU A 59 -15.73 -34.89 -13.89
C LEU A 59 -15.27 -35.63 -15.14
N MET A 60 -14.58 -34.96 -16.02
CA MET A 60 -14.02 -35.51 -17.23
C MET A 60 -12.56 -35.89 -17.05
N HIS A 61 -12.18 -37.06 -17.57
CA HIS A 61 -10.78 -37.50 -17.61
C HIS A 61 -10.26 -37.32 -19.04
N ALA A 62 -9.17 -36.61 -19.21
CA ALA A 62 -8.48 -36.39 -20.49
C ALA A 62 -7.22 -37.24 -20.56
N GLY A 63 -6.91 -37.78 -21.73
CA GLY A 63 -5.75 -38.61 -21.95
C GLY A 63 -4.50 -37.82 -22.36
N ASN A 64 -4.65 -36.58 -22.86
CA ASN A 64 -3.51 -35.69 -23.23
C ASN A 64 -3.92 -34.21 -23.13
N ASP A 65 -2.90 -33.29 -23.24
CA ASP A 65 -3.09 -31.85 -23.01
C ASP A 65 -3.99 -31.16 -24.07
N GLU A 66 -4.00 -31.64 -25.30
CA GLU A 66 -4.80 -31.06 -26.40
C GLU A 66 -6.26 -31.46 -26.27
N GLU A 67 -6.52 -32.72 -25.90
CA GLU A 67 -7.83 -33.22 -25.54
C GLU A 67 -8.37 -32.52 -24.27
N LEU A 68 -7.51 -32.27 -23.29
CA LEU A 68 -7.85 -31.49 -22.09
C LEU A 68 -8.29 -30.07 -22.45
N ALA A 69 -7.59 -29.38 -23.37
CA ALA A 69 -7.93 -28.01 -23.78
C ALA A 69 -9.26 -27.92 -24.51
N THR A 70 -9.58 -28.91 -25.39
CA THR A 70 -10.88 -29.00 -26.07
C THR A 70 -12.00 -29.35 -25.09
N MET A 71 -11.77 -30.33 -24.22
CA MET A 71 -12.74 -30.72 -23.19
C MET A 71 -13.03 -29.59 -22.19
N VAL A 72 -12.03 -28.78 -21.84
CA VAL A 72 -12.22 -27.61 -20.97
C VAL A 72 -13.10 -26.55 -21.60
N ARG A 73 -12.93 -26.29 -22.93
CA ARG A 73 -13.77 -25.36 -23.68
C ARG A 73 -15.22 -25.86 -23.79
N GLU A 74 -15.42 -27.08 -24.28
CA GLU A 74 -16.75 -27.68 -24.40
C GLU A 74 -17.43 -27.88 -23.04
N GLY A 75 -16.65 -28.16 -22.00
CA GLY A 75 -17.15 -28.26 -20.63
C GLY A 75 -17.50 -26.89 -20.03
N ALA A 76 -16.86 -25.79 -20.49
CA ALA A 76 -17.24 -24.44 -20.12
C ALA A 76 -18.56 -24.05 -20.79
N ASP A 77 -18.68 -24.27 -22.10
CA ASP A 77 -19.91 -23.96 -22.85
C ASP A 77 -21.12 -24.74 -22.27
N ARG A 78 -20.96 -26.03 -22.03
CA ARG A 78 -22.03 -26.86 -21.40
C ARG A 78 -22.40 -26.34 -19.98
N ARG A 79 -21.43 -25.88 -19.20
CA ARG A 79 -21.73 -25.27 -17.89
C ARG A 79 -22.45 -23.94 -18.00
N PHE A 80 -22.10 -23.14 -19.00
CA PHE A 80 -22.83 -21.90 -19.29
C PHE A 80 -24.27 -22.17 -19.74
N ASP A 81 -24.50 -23.12 -20.67
CA ASP A 81 -25.83 -23.50 -21.13
C ASP A 81 -26.69 -24.09 -20.00
N TRP A 82 -26.08 -24.92 -19.14
CA TRP A 82 -26.76 -25.46 -17.97
C TRP A 82 -27.14 -24.36 -16.98
N ALA A 83 -26.22 -23.43 -16.66
CA ALA A 83 -26.51 -22.31 -15.79
C ALA A 83 -27.57 -21.37 -16.36
N ALA A 84 -27.53 -21.08 -17.67
CA ALA A 84 -28.54 -20.29 -18.37
C ALA A 84 -29.92 -20.98 -18.31
N GLY A 85 -29.96 -22.30 -18.49
CA GLY A 85 -31.18 -23.09 -18.35
C GLY A 85 -31.79 -23.05 -16.95
N ILE A 86 -30.98 -23.00 -15.91
CA ILE A 86 -31.45 -22.82 -14.51
C ILE A 86 -32.00 -21.41 -14.31
N ILE A 87 -31.26 -20.36 -14.74
CA ILE A 87 -31.70 -18.97 -14.66
C ILE A 87 -33.06 -18.78 -15.33
N HIS A 88 -33.23 -19.34 -16.52
CA HIS A 88 -34.50 -19.30 -17.24
C HIS A 88 -35.64 -20.03 -16.51
N ARG A 89 -35.37 -21.21 -15.92
CA ARG A 89 -36.36 -21.96 -15.13
C ARG A 89 -36.79 -21.24 -13.86
N LEU A 90 -35.89 -20.45 -13.27
CA LEU A 90 -36.17 -19.65 -12.07
C LEU A 90 -36.87 -18.32 -12.39
N GLY A 91 -37.05 -17.98 -13.66
CA GLY A 91 -37.64 -16.70 -14.09
C GLY A 91 -36.80 -15.48 -13.72
N LEU A 92 -35.51 -15.68 -13.53
CA LEU A 92 -34.54 -14.63 -13.19
C LEU A 92 -33.97 -13.93 -14.42
N ASP A 93 -34.61 -14.09 -15.56
CA ASP A 93 -34.16 -13.53 -16.85
C ASP A 93 -34.53 -12.04 -16.91
N HIS A 94 -33.74 -11.21 -16.25
CA HIS A 94 -33.93 -9.76 -16.18
C HIS A 94 -33.17 -9.04 -17.32
N ALA A 95 -33.18 -9.61 -18.51
CA ALA A 95 -32.65 -8.99 -19.71
C ALA A 95 -33.37 -7.65 -19.97
N GLY A 96 -32.83 -6.54 -19.50
CA GLY A 96 -33.31 -5.21 -19.88
C GLY A 96 -33.56 -4.18 -18.74
N ARG A 97 -33.43 -4.51 -17.47
CA ARG A 97 -33.49 -3.47 -16.41
C ARG A 97 -32.14 -2.83 -16.22
N GLU A 98 -31.93 -1.64 -16.82
CA GLU A 98 -30.77 -0.82 -16.52
C GLU A 98 -30.79 -0.42 -15.03
N THR A 99 -29.81 -0.90 -14.28
CA THR A 99 -29.61 -0.48 -12.90
C THR A 99 -28.91 0.87 -12.83
N VAL A 100 -28.96 1.54 -11.67
CA VAL A 100 -28.18 2.78 -11.43
C VAL A 100 -26.68 2.50 -11.63
N SER A 101 -26.23 1.30 -11.26
CA SER A 101 -24.84 0.87 -11.47
C SER A 101 -24.47 0.87 -12.95
N ASP A 102 -25.34 0.37 -13.83
CA ASP A 102 -25.08 0.30 -15.28
C ASP A 102 -24.96 1.70 -15.90
N ARG A 103 -25.75 2.66 -15.42
CA ARG A 103 -25.65 4.06 -15.89
C ARG A 103 -24.32 4.71 -15.49
N ILE A 104 -23.88 4.49 -14.26
CA ILE A 104 -22.59 4.98 -13.76
C ILE A 104 -21.47 4.27 -14.55
N ASP A 105 -21.58 2.98 -14.76
CA ASP A 105 -20.59 2.16 -15.47
C ASP A 105 -20.43 2.57 -16.94
N ARG A 106 -21.50 3.01 -17.59
CA ARG A 106 -21.43 3.55 -18.96
C ARG A 106 -20.46 4.75 -19.07
N VAL A 107 -20.37 5.56 -18.01
CA VAL A 107 -19.43 6.70 -17.95
C VAL A 107 -18.04 6.25 -17.48
N LEU A 108 -17.96 5.46 -16.42
CA LEU A 108 -16.70 5.07 -15.80
C LEU A 108 -15.90 4.07 -16.65
N LEU A 109 -16.56 3.17 -17.36
CA LEU A 109 -15.89 2.18 -18.21
C LEU A 109 -15.48 2.73 -19.60
N ASN A 110 -15.88 3.95 -19.94
CA ASN A 110 -15.40 4.61 -21.15
C ASN A 110 -13.92 4.97 -20.99
N PRO A 111 -12.99 4.47 -21.84
CA PRO A 111 -11.56 4.74 -21.69
C PRO A 111 -11.19 6.22 -21.66
N TRP A 112 -11.93 7.07 -22.35
CA TRP A 112 -11.68 8.51 -22.42
C TRP A 112 -12.12 9.27 -21.16
N LEU A 113 -13.20 8.82 -20.51
CA LEU A 113 -13.72 9.46 -19.29
C LEU A 113 -13.25 8.74 -18.03
N GLY A 114 -13.08 7.43 -18.07
CA GLY A 114 -12.68 6.63 -16.91
C GLY A 114 -11.29 6.97 -16.39
N VAL A 115 -10.32 7.24 -17.27
CA VAL A 115 -8.96 7.62 -16.86
C VAL A 115 -8.94 8.98 -16.15
N PRO A 116 -9.52 10.08 -16.69
CA PRO A 116 -9.63 11.34 -15.95
C PRO A 116 -10.37 11.23 -14.61
N VAL A 117 -11.48 10.50 -14.58
CA VAL A 117 -12.23 10.28 -13.33
C VAL A 117 -11.39 9.51 -12.32
N PHE A 118 -10.67 8.47 -12.77
CA PHE A 118 -9.73 7.75 -11.93
C PHE A 118 -8.66 8.66 -11.34
N LEU A 119 -8.03 9.51 -12.14
CA LEU A 119 -7.03 10.46 -11.67
C LEU A 119 -7.62 11.47 -10.68
N ALA A 120 -8.84 11.95 -10.92
CA ALA A 120 -9.54 12.85 -10.01
C ALA A 120 -9.85 12.18 -8.66
N VAL A 121 -10.34 10.94 -8.66
CA VAL A 121 -10.61 10.17 -7.42
C VAL A 121 -9.31 9.93 -6.66
N MET A 122 -8.23 9.54 -7.34
CA MET A 122 -6.92 9.34 -6.69
C MET A 122 -6.36 10.63 -6.14
N TYR A 123 -6.50 11.75 -6.86
CA TYR A 123 -6.12 13.07 -6.35
C TYR A 123 -6.88 13.42 -5.07
N LEU A 124 -8.20 13.19 -5.03
CA LEU A 124 -9.00 13.41 -3.83
C LEU A 124 -8.56 12.54 -2.66
N VAL A 125 -8.24 11.27 -2.90
CA VAL A 125 -7.72 10.35 -1.86
C VAL A 125 -6.40 10.88 -1.30
N PHE A 126 -5.46 11.29 -2.16
CA PHE A 126 -4.18 11.81 -1.70
C PHE A 126 -4.33 13.15 -0.98
N GLN A 127 -5.15 14.05 -1.51
CA GLN A 127 -5.41 15.34 -0.88
C GLN A 127 -6.05 15.15 0.51
N ALA A 128 -7.06 14.28 0.62
CA ALA A 128 -7.68 13.96 1.90
C ALA A 128 -6.68 13.36 2.89
N THR A 129 -5.84 12.43 2.42
CA THR A 129 -4.81 11.81 3.26
C THR A 129 -3.82 12.84 3.80
N THR A 130 -3.28 13.71 2.95
CA THR A 130 -2.28 14.70 3.36
C THR A 130 -2.88 15.78 4.25
N THR A 131 -4.05 16.32 3.88
CA THR A 131 -4.70 17.41 4.63
C THR A 131 -5.18 16.99 6.00
N LEU A 132 -5.72 15.77 6.13
CA LEU A 132 -6.23 15.27 7.41
C LEU A 132 -5.10 14.69 8.29
N ALA A 133 -4.08 14.08 7.69
CA ALA A 133 -2.99 13.49 8.44
C ALA A 133 -2.01 14.53 8.99
N GLY A 134 -1.77 15.64 8.27
CA GLY A 134 -0.79 16.66 8.67
C GLY A 134 -0.97 17.14 10.12
N PRO A 135 -2.11 17.73 10.49
CA PRO A 135 -2.32 18.20 11.85
C PRO A 135 -2.21 17.11 12.93
N MET A 136 -2.56 15.85 12.57
CA MET A 136 -2.41 14.73 13.50
C MET A 136 -0.95 14.31 13.66
N GLN A 137 -0.16 14.35 12.60
CA GLN A 137 1.28 14.09 12.65
C GLN A 137 1.98 15.15 13.51
N ASP A 138 1.69 16.44 13.28
CA ASP A 138 2.23 17.56 14.05
C ASP A 138 1.88 17.41 15.54
N TRP A 139 0.66 16.97 15.85
CA TRP A 139 0.28 16.73 17.23
C TRP A 139 1.10 15.60 17.89
N PHE A 140 1.36 14.52 17.18
CA PHE A 140 2.23 13.44 17.68
C PHE A 140 3.66 13.93 17.85
N ASP A 141 4.21 14.65 16.86
CA ASP A 141 5.60 15.05 16.86
C ASP A 141 5.88 16.17 17.87
N VAL A 142 5.00 17.13 18.05
CA VAL A 142 5.20 18.25 18.99
C VAL A 142 4.67 17.91 20.38
N THR A 143 3.38 17.54 20.47
CA THR A 143 2.71 17.43 21.78
C THR A 143 3.05 16.14 22.49
N VAL A 144 2.94 15.00 21.80
CA VAL A 144 3.20 13.70 22.44
C VAL A 144 4.71 13.53 22.72
N ARG A 145 5.56 13.95 21.78
CA ARG A 145 7.01 13.97 21.98
C ARG A 145 7.36 14.82 23.20
N GLY A 146 6.88 16.06 23.28
CA GLY A 146 7.14 16.95 24.41
C GLY A 146 6.75 16.33 25.76
N TRP A 147 5.52 15.81 25.87
CA TRP A 147 5.06 15.17 27.10
C TRP A 147 5.91 13.95 27.51
N LEU A 148 6.30 13.13 26.53
CA LEU A 148 7.12 11.95 26.83
C LEU A 148 8.54 12.33 27.19
N THR A 149 9.14 13.33 26.54
CA THR A 149 10.47 13.85 26.88
C THR A 149 10.45 14.46 28.27
N ASP A 150 9.50 15.35 28.59
CA ASP A 150 9.35 15.96 29.92
C ASP A 150 9.14 14.88 31.00
N GLY A 151 8.39 13.83 30.69
CA GLY A 151 8.16 12.71 31.59
C GLY A 151 9.43 11.88 31.83
N ILE A 152 10.24 11.63 30.81
CA ILE A 152 11.52 10.94 30.91
C ILE A 152 12.51 11.80 31.73
N ASP A 153 12.58 13.10 31.45
CA ASP A 153 13.45 14.04 32.14
C ASP A 153 13.08 14.15 33.63
N ALA A 154 11.79 14.20 33.95
CA ALA A 154 11.31 14.19 35.33
C ALA A 154 11.70 12.89 36.06
N VAL A 155 11.58 11.74 35.41
CA VAL A 155 11.99 10.46 36.01
C VAL A 155 13.51 10.37 36.16
N MET A 156 14.27 10.81 35.16
CA MET A 156 15.72 10.75 35.18
C MET A 156 16.32 11.74 36.21
N SER A 157 15.67 12.89 36.43
CA SER A 157 16.08 13.85 37.46
C SER A 157 16.03 13.28 38.88
N LEU A 158 15.18 12.26 39.13
CA LEU A 158 15.13 11.53 40.40
C LEU A 158 16.41 10.72 40.70
N PHE A 159 17.17 10.34 39.67
CA PHE A 159 18.41 9.58 39.79
C PHE A 159 19.65 10.47 39.93
N GLY A 160 19.48 11.79 39.86
CA GLY A 160 20.52 12.78 40.08
C GLY A 160 20.80 13.68 38.87
N PRO A 161 21.47 14.85 39.10
CA PRO A 161 21.65 15.86 38.06
C PRO A 161 22.58 15.44 36.90
N GLY A 162 23.31 14.35 37.03
CA GLY A 162 24.13 13.77 35.94
C GLY A 162 23.38 12.75 35.07
N ALA A 163 22.19 12.35 35.46
CA ALA A 163 21.42 11.34 34.72
C ALA A 163 20.77 11.92 33.44
N THR A 164 20.43 13.22 33.45
CA THR A 164 19.79 13.92 32.32
C THR A 164 20.77 14.35 31.21
N SER A 165 22.10 14.30 31.47
CA SER A 165 23.14 14.66 30.48
C SER A 165 24.03 13.48 30.06
N GLY A 166 23.68 12.26 30.49
CA GLY A 166 24.46 11.06 30.18
C GLY A 166 24.04 10.37 28.88
N TRP A 167 24.91 9.52 28.36
CA TRP A 167 24.65 8.71 27.17
C TRP A 167 23.35 7.84 27.29
N VAL A 168 22.94 7.50 28.51
CA VAL A 168 21.71 6.76 28.79
C VAL A 168 20.48 7.61 28.43
N HIS A 169 20.52 8.91 28.77
CA HIS A 169 19.47 9.85 28.39
C HIS A 169 19.33 9.93 26.84
N GLY A 170 20.46 10.12 26.13
CA GLY A 170 20.48 10.12 24.67
C GLY A 170 19.93 8.82 24.06
N LEU A 171 20.29 7.66 24.61
CA LEU A 171 19.74 6.39 24.14
C LEU A 171 18.20 6.31 24.30
N ILE A 172 17.68 6.79 25.42
CA ILE A 172 16.25 6.72 25.73
C ILE A 172 15.47 7.75 24.91
N VAL A 173 15.97 9.00 24.83
CA VAL A 173 15.27 10.10 24.16
C VAL A 173 15.54 10.07 22.65
N ASP A 174 16.81 10.12 22.22
CA ASP A 174 17.16 10.27 20.81
C ASP A 174 17.17 8.91 20.07
N GLY A 175 17.35 7.80 20.78
CA GLY A 175 17.29 6.46 20.18
C GLY A 175 15.90 5.84 20.25
N LEU A 176 15.42 5.56 21.46
CA LEU A 176 14.18 4.77 21.64
C LEU A 176 12.93 5.63 21.45
N LEU A 177 12.83 6.79 22.11
CA LEU A 177 11.66 7.65 22.03
C LEU A 177 11.48 8.18 20.61
N ASP A 178 12.54 8.65 19.96
CA ASP A 178 12.52 9.08 18.57
C ASP A 178 12.02 7.96 17.64
N GLY A 179 12.48 6.73 17.86
CA GLY A 179 11.98 5.58 17.10
C GLY A 179 10.49 5.33 17.29
N VAL A 180 10.01 5.41 18.55
CA VAL A 180 8.59 5.22 18.86
C VAL A 180 7.73 6.35 18.29
N ILE A 181 8.15 7.60 18.43
CA ILE A 181 7.43 8.77 17.89
C ILE A 181 7.40 8.72 16.37
N THR A 182 8.50 8.38 15.71
CA THR A 182 8.54 8.19 14.26
C THR A 182 7.51 7.16 13.80
N VAL A 183 7.39 6.03 14.49
CA VAL A 183 6.35 5.03 14.18
C VAL A 183 4.94 5.59 14.45
N ALA A 184 4.76 6.35 15.53
CA ALA A 184 3.47 6.94 15.89
C ALA A 184 3.00 7.97 14.86
N THR A 185 3.91 8.78 14.31
CA THR A 185 3.58 9.76 13.25
C THR A 185 3.14 9.12 11.93
N PHE A 186 3.44 7.83 11.71
CA PHE A 186 2.90 7.08 10.55
C PHE A 186 1.47 6.57 10.75
N ILE A 187 0.96 6.50 11.98
CA ILE A 187 -0.38 5.98 12.27
C ILE A 187 -1.48 6.79 11.54
N PRO A 188 -1.52 8.14 11.66
CA PRO A 188 -2.56 8.94 11.02
C PRO A 188 -2.60 8.79 9.49
N PRO A 189 -1.53 9.03 8.73
CA PRO A 189 -1.60 8.94 7.28
C PRO A 189 -1.88 7.53 6.79
N MET A 190 -1.34 6.50 7.44
CA MET A 190 -1.63 5.11 7.10
C MET A 190 -3.08 4.76 7.40
N GLY A 191 -3.61 5.18 8.56
CA GLY A 191 -4.99 4.95 8.95
C GLY A 191 -5.97 5.57 7.96
N ILE A 192 -5.80 6.85 7.63
CA ILE A 192 -6.64 7.57 6.67
C ILE A 192 -6.55 6.93 5.29
N MET A 193 -5.36 6.59 4.85
CA MET A 193 -5.16 5.93 3.57
C MET A 193 -5.84 4.56 3.51
N PHE A 194 -5.74 3.73 4.56
CA PHE A 194 -6.44 2.45 4.61
C PHE A 194 -7.96 2.62 4.63
N ILE A 195 -8.48 3.67 5.30
CA ILE A 195 -9.90 4.02 5.26
C ILE A 195 -10.32 4.34 3.82
N MET A 196 -9.61 5.22 3.14
CA MET A 196 -9.93 5.63 1.77
C MET A 196 -9.85 4.45 0.79
N LEU A 197 -8.80 3.63 0.88
CA LEU A 197 -8.65 2.45 0.04
C LEU A 197 -9.75 1.42 0.31
N SER A 198 -10.07 1.13 1.58
CA SER A 198 -11.16 0.19 1.91
C SER A 198 -12.52 0.72 1.46
N LEU A 199 -12.73 2.05 1.52
CA LEU A 199 -13.93 2.69 0.99
C LEU A 199 -14.07 2.45 -0.52
N LEU A 200 -13.00 2.67 -1.29
CA LEU A 200 -12.96 2.47 -2.74
C LEU A 200 -13.09 0.99 -3.12
N GLU A 201 -12.52 0.08 -2.32
CA GLU A 201 -12.61 -1.36 -2.48
C GLU A 201 -14.05 -1.84 -2.24
N ASP A 202 -14.65 -1.47 -1.10
CA ASP A 202 -15.97 -1.89 -0.69
C ASP A 202 -17.09 -1.32 -1.58
N CYS A 203 -16.94 -0.09 -2.09
CA CYS A 203 -17.91 0.47 -3.02
C CYS A 203 -17.83 -0.14 -4.43
N GLY A 204 -16.80 -0.94 -4.74
CA GLY A 204 -16.58 -1.59 -6.03
C GLY A 204 -15.95 -0.70 -7.10
N TYR A 205 -15.46 0.49 -6.73
CA TYR A 205 -14.81 1.40 -7.68
C TYR A 205 -13.47 0.86 -8.20
N LEU A 206 -12.67 0.21 -7.33
CA LEU A 206 -11.36 -0.32 -7.72
C LEU A 206 -11.43 -1.41 -8.79
N ALA A 207 -12.50 -2.22 -8.79
CA ALA A 207 -12.73 -3.22 -9.83
C ALA A 207 -12.91 -2.57 -11.22
N ARG A 208 -13.62 -1.45 -11.27
CA ARG A 208 -13.85 -0.68 -12.51
C ARG A 208 -12.60 0.03 -12.99
N ALA A 209 -11.85 0.61 -12.07
CA ALA A 209 -10.56 1.20 -12.38
C ALA A 209 -9.59 0.15 -12.98
N ALA A 210 -9.53 -1.06 -12.40
CA ALA A 210 -8.74 -2.16 -12.94
C ALA A 210 -9.18 -2.56 -14.34
N PHE A 211 -10.50 -2.58 -14.61
CA PHE A 211 -11.05 -2.89 -15.95
C PHE A 211 -10.63 -1.84 -16.99
N VAL A 212 -10.75 -0.56 -16.68
CA VAL A 212 -10.37 0.54 -17.59
C VAL A 212 -8.88 0.49 -17.93
N MET A 213 -8.04 0.14 -16.97
CA MET A 213 -6.59 0.11 -17.11
C MET A 213 -6.05 -1.26 -17.60
N ASP A 214 -6.91 -2.26 -17.78
CA ASP A 214 -6.52 -3.60 -18.23
C ASP A 214 -5.76 -3.57 -19.56
N ARG A 215 -6.17 -2.70 -20.51
CA ARG A 215 -5.47 -2.55 -21.78
C ARG A 215 -4.02 -2.11 -21.62
N LEU A 216 -3.74 -1.19 -20.68
CA LEU A 216 -2.39 -0.73 -20.40
C LEU A 216 -1.57 -1.83 -19.71
N MET A 217 -2.17 -2.55 -18.76
CA MET A 217 -1.51 -3.64 -18.06
C MET A 217 -1.16 -4.80 -18.97
N ARG A 218 -2.03 -5.16 -19.91
CA ARG A 218 -1.75 -6.18 -20.92
C ARG A 218 -0.58 -5.82 -21.83
N ALA A 219 -0.37 -4.54 -22.12
CA ALA A 219 0.82 -4.10 -22.86
C ALA A 219 2.13 -4.42 -22.12
N LEU A 220 2.09 -4.44 -20.77
CA LEU A 220 3.18 -4.87 -19.91
C LEU A 220 3.22 -6.40 -19.70
N GLY A 221 2.26 -7.16 -20.23
CA GLY A 221 2.12 -8.59 -19.99
C GLY A 221 1.57 -8.96 -18.62
N LEU A 222 0.90 -8.02 -17.97
CA LEU A 222 0.26 -8.17 -16.67
C LEU A 222 -1.26 -8.22 -16.82
N ASP A 223 -1.94 -8.84 -15.86
CA ASP A 223 -3.40 -8.78 -15.77
C ASP A 223 -3.85 -7.38 -15.31
N GLY A 224 -5.07 -6.97 -15.66
CA GLY A 224 -5.65 -5.71 -15.19
C GLY A 224 -5.68 -5.57 -13.66
N ARG A 225 -5.73 -6.68 -12.94
CA ARG A 225 -5.63 -6.69 -11.46
C ARG A 225 -4.30 -6.17 -10.93
N ALA A 226 -3.22 -6.26 -11.71
CA ALA A 226 -1.90 -5.75 -11.33
C ALA A 226 -1.86 -4.22 -11.25
N PHE A 227 -2.79 -3.54 -11.90
CA PHE A 227 -2.92 -2.09 -11.82
C PHE A 227 -3.19 -1.61 -10.38
N LEU A 228 -4.02 -2.33 -9.65
CA LEU A 228 -4.42 -1.96 -8.30
C LEU A 228 -3.22 -1.82 -7.33
N PRO A 229 -2.35 -2.83 -7.16
CA PRO A 229 -1.14 -2.71 -6.35
C PRO A 229 -0.22 -1.56 -6.78
N ILE A 230 -0.06 -1.34 -8.08
CA ILE A 230 0.81 -0.27 -8.60
C ILE A 230 0.27 1.10 -8.22
N VAL A 231 -1.04 1.32 -8.40
CA VAL A 231 -1.68 2.60 -8.04
C VAL A 231 -1.65 2.86 -6.55
N VAL A 232 -1.94 1.85 -5.74
CA VAL A 232 -1.79 1.95 -4.28
C VAL A 232 -0.36 2.31 -3.90
N GLY A 233 0.63 1.82 -4.67
CA GLY A 233 2.05 2.16 -4.53
C GLY A 233 2.36 3.65 -4.71
N PHE A 234 1.63 4.38 -5.56
CA PHE A 234 1.76 5.85 -5.65
C PHE A 234 1.32 6.57 -4.38
N GLY A 235 0.42 6.00 -3.60
CA GLY A 235 0.11 6.50 -2.26
C GLY A 235 1.12 6.06 -1.22
N CYS A 236 1.29 4.75 -1.09
CA CYS A 236 2.26 4.13 -0.17
C CYS A 236 2.71 2.77 -0.71
N ASN A 237 4.01 2.55 -0.75
CA ASN A 237 4.59 1.31 -1.28
C ASN A 237 4.23 0.07 -0.42
N LEU A 238 4.08 0.23 0.91
CA LEU A 238 3.76 -0.89 1.81
C LEU A 238 2.38 -1.52 1.54
N PRO A 239 1.27 -0.76 1.57
CA PRO A 239 -0.02 -1.30 1.17
C PRO A 239 -0.06 -1.73 -0.29
N GLY A 240 0.68 -1.05 -1.19
CA GLY A 240 0.86 -1.49 -2.57
C GLY A 240 1.44 -2.90 -2.64
N LEU A 241 2.52 -3.16 -1.91
CA LEU A 241 3.14 -4.48 -1.84
C LEU A 241 2.20 -5.52 -1.21
N ALA A 242 1.47 -5.17 -0.15
CA ALA A 242 0.47 -6.05 0.45
C ALA A 242 -0.67 -6.38 -0.53
N ALA A 243 -1.09 -5.42 -1.37
CA ALA A 243 -2.12 -5.62 -2.38
C ALA A 243 -1.70 -6.58 -3.51
N THR A 244 -0.39 -6.81 -3.72
CA THR A 244 0.06 -7.82 -4.70
C THR A 244 -0.44 -9.23 -4.38
N ARG A 245 -0.80 -9.49 -3.12
CA ARG A 245 -1.36 -10.79 -2.69
C ARG A 245 -2.70 -11.12 -3.35
N THR A 246 -3.38 -10.13 -3.92
CA THR A 246 -4.62 -10.33 -4.68
C THR A 246 -4.38 -10.95 -6.06
N LEU A 247 -3.13 -10.95 -6.53
CA LEU A 247 -2.74 -11.57 -7.79
C LEU A 247 -2.63 -13.10 -7.62
N THR A 248 -3.21 -13.84 -8.54
CA THR A 248 -3.26 -15.31 -8.51
C THR A 248 -1.90 -15.93 -8.84
N ASP A 249 -1.21 -15.38 -9.85
CA ASP A 249 0.10 -15.86 -10.28
C ASP A 249 1.22 -15.28 -9.41
N SER A 250 2.05 -16.18 -8.84
CA SER A 250 3.19 -15.82 -8.01
C SER A 250 4.27 -15.02 -8.78
N ARG A 251 4.45 -15.29 -10.08
CA ARG A 251 5.41 -14.58 -10.94
C ARG A 251 4.97 -13.14 -11.20
N GLN A 252 3.68 -12.93 -11.48
CA GLN A 252 3.10 -11.58 -11.59
C GLN A 252 3.23 -10.82 -10.28
N ARG A 253 3.01 -11.49 -9.14
CA ARG A 253 3.17 -10.90 -7.81
C ARG A 253 4.58 -10.38 -7.58
N VAL A 254 5.60 -11.17 -7.92
CA VAL A 254 7.01 -10.77 -7.80
C VAL A 254 7.32 -9.60 -8.74
N MET A 255 6.91 -9.70 -10.01
CA MET A 255 7.13 -8.63 -10.99
C MET A 255 6.52 -7.29 -10.55
N VAL A 256 5.26 -7.31 -10.13
CA VAL A 256 4.58 -6.10 -9.63
C VAL A 256 5.24 -5.60 -8.35
N GLY A 257 5.64 -6.50 -7.44
CA GLY A 257 6.38 -6.15 -6.23
C GLY A 257 7.70 -5.45 -6.52
N MET A 258 8.40 -5.80 -7.61
CA MET A 258 9.61 -5.11 -8.06
C MET A 258 9.34 -3.75 -8.71
N LEU A 259 8.13 -3.52 -9.25
CA LEU A 259 7.74 -2.25 -9.86
C LEU A 259 7.28 -1.20 -8.83
N ILE A 260 6.64 -1.63 -7.74
CA ILE A 260 6.08 -0.74 -6.71
C ILE A 260 7.10 0.25 -6.13
N PRO A 261 8.35 -0.10 -5.80
CA PRO A 261 9.33 0.84 -5.28
C PRO A 261 9.65 2.03 -6.20
N PHE A 262 9.41 1.90 -7.51
CA PHE A 262 9.59 2.99 -8.46
C PHE A 262 8.42 3.97 -8.47
N ALA A 263 7.26 3.62 -7.90
CA ALA A 263 6.14 4.52 -7.77
C ALA A 263 6.49 5.67 -6.79
N SER A 264 6.27 6.91 -7.24
CA SER A 264 6.50 8.11 -6.43
C SER A 264 5.35 8.31 -5.47
N CYS A 265 5.55 7.97 -4.21
CA CYS A 265 4.55 8.15 -3.15
C CYS A 265 4.58 9.57 -2.55
N SER A 266 3.60 9.87 -1.70
CA SER A 266 3.47 11.18 -1.02
C SER A 266 4.70 11.56 -0.18
N ALA A 267 5.39 10.60 0.42
CA ALA A 267 6.61 10.85 1.17
C ALA A 267 7.78 11.31 0.28
N ARG A 268 7.87 10.81 -0.96
CA ARG A 268 8.85 11.33 -1.93
C ARG A 268 8.51 12.74 -2.40
N LEU A 269 7.24 13.11 -2.41
CA LEU A 269 6.82 14.46 -2.78
C LEU A 269 7.47 15.52 -1.89
N SER A 270 7.57 15.29 -0.58
CA SER A 270 8.24 16.21 0.35
C SER A 270 9.70 16.45 -0.04
N VAL A 271 10.42 15.37 -0.36
CA VAL A 271 11.83 15.46 -0.82
C VAL A 271 11.92 16.19 -2.17
N TYR A 272 11.02 15.85 -3.11
CA TYR A 272 10.99 16.52 -4.42
C TYR A 272 10.71 18.03 -4.30
N LEU A 273 9.80 18.43 -3.40
CA LEU A 273 9.50 19.84 -3.15
C LEU A 273 10.71 20.58 -2.59
N VAL A 274 11.36 20.03 -1.56
CA VAL A 274 12.54 20.66 -0.95
C VAL A 274 13.64 20.85 -2.00
N LEU A 275 14.00 19.80 -2.73
CA LEU A 275 15.04 19.86 -3.76
C LEU A 275 14.63 20.79 -4.93
N ALA A 276 13.37 20.71 -5.38
CA ALA A 276 12.89 21.57 -6.47
C ALA A 276 12.90 23.06 -6.09
N TYR A 277 12.49 23.41 -4.85
CA TYR A 277 12.54 24.78 -4.38
C TYR A 277 13.97 25.27 -4.12
N ALA A 278 14.86 24.39 -3.65
CA ALA A 278 16.26 24.74 -3.42
C ALA A 278 16.98 25.06 -4.74
N PHE A 279 16.83 24.22 -5.77
CA PHE A 279 17.58 24.36 -7.03
C PHE A 279 16.82 25.06 -8.15
N PHE A 280 15.49 25.02 -8.19
CA PHE A 280 14.65 25.48 -9.29
C PHE A 280 13.47 26.34 -8.81
N ARG A 281 13.73 27.30 -7.95
CA ARG A 281 12.71 28.11 -7.26
C ARG A 281 11.57 28.63 -8.16
N SER A 282 11.87 29.08 -9.38
CA SER A 282 10.87 29.63 -10.33
C SER A 282 10.09 28.53 -11.09
N THR A 283 10.64 27.32 -11.22
CA THR A 283 10.07 26.21 -11.99
C THR A 283 9.85 24.96 -11.16
N ALA A 284 9.85 25.09 -9.83
CA ALA A 284 9.74 23.97 -8.89
C ALA A 284 8.55 23.05 -9.18
N GLY A 285 7.37 23.62 -9.48
CA GLY A 285 6.19 22.85 -9.82
C GLY A 285 6.35 21.99 -11.09
N LEU A 286 7.03 22.53 -12.11
CA LEU A 286 7.32 21.80 -13.34
C LEU A 286 8.30 20.65 -13.08
N VAL A 287 9.33 20.89 -12.26
CA VAL A 287 10.33 19.86 -11.88
C VAL A 287 9.65 18.73 -11.14
N VAL A 288 8.80 19.02 -10.15
CA VAL A 288 8.03 18.01 -9.41
C VAL A 288 7.15 17.22 -10.37
N PHE A 289 6.41 17.88 -11.25
CA PHE A 289 5.60 17.20 -12.25
C PHE A 289 6.44 16.26 -13.14
N LEU A 290 7.60 16.73 -13.61
CA LEU A 290 8.52 15.95 -14.43
C LEU A 290 9.02 14.69 -13.67
N MET A 291 9.31 14.81 -12.37
CA MET A 291 9.72 13.69 -11.53
C MET A 291 8.64 12.59 -11.44
N TYR A 292 7.36 12.99 -11.36
CA TYR A 292 6.25 12.01 -11.42
C TYR A 292 6.14 11.36 -12.80
N VAL A 293 6.30 12.12 -13.87
CA VAL A 293 6.31 11.58 -15.25
C VAL A 293 7.46 10.60 -15.43
N ILE A 294 8.65 10.93 -14.96
CA ILE A 294 9.83 10.05 -14.99
C ILE A 294 9.54 8.76 -14.21
N SER A 295 8.92 8.84 -13.04
CA SER A 295 8.54 7.68 -12.24
C SER A 295 7.61 6.73 -13.03
N ILE A 296 6.60 7.28 -13.71
CA ILE A 296 5.68 6.48 -14.54
C ILE A 296 6.43 5.84 -15.71
N VAL A 297 7.26 6.61 -16.41
CA VAL A 297 8.07 6.11 -17.53
C VAL A 297 9.02 5.00 -17.07
N LEU A 298 9.64 5.14 -15.90
CA LEU A 298 10.50 4.11 -15.31
C LEU A 298 9.73 2.83 -14.99
N ILE A 299 8.53 2.92 -14.40
CA ILE A 299 7.69 1.75 -14.15
C ILE A 299 7.38 1.02 -15.46
N LEU A 300 7.00 1.75 -16.50
CA LEU A 300 6.70 1.17 -17.80
C LEU A 300 7.95 0.56 -18.45
N ALA A 301 9.08 1.27 -18.45
CA ALA A 301 10.33 0.82 -19.05
C ALA A 301 10.88 -0.44 -18.34
N ILE A 302 10.92 -0.42 -17.02
CA ILE A 302 11.37 -1.56 -16.19
C ILE A 302 10.38 -2.72 -16.32
N GLY A 303 9.08 -2.45 -16.37
CA GLY A 303 8.05 -3.47 -16.60
C GLY A 303 8.25 -4.20 -17.94
N VAL A 304 8.48 -3.44 -19.01
CA VAL A 304 8.79 -4.00 -20.34
C VAL A 304 10.13 -4.76 -20.33
N LEU A 305 11.15 -4.21 -19.68
CA LEU A 305 12.45 -4.84 -19.55
C LEU A 305 12.34 -6.20 -18.80
N LEU A 306 11.70 -6.22 -17.65
CA LEU A 306 11.49 -7.43 -16.86
C LEU A 306 10.70 -8.50 -17.63
N ARG A 307 9.66 -8.08 -18.36
CA ARG A 307 8.89 -8.98 -19.23
C ARG A 307 9.78 -9.66 -20.28
N HIS A 308 10.69 -8.92 -20.91
CA HIS A 308 11.54 -9.46 -21.99
C HIS A 308 12.78 -10.20 -21.49
N THR A 309 13.16 -10.01 -20.22
CA THR A 309 14.36 -10.64 -19.63
C THR A 309 14.00 -11.81 -18.72
N VAL A 310 13.40 -11.52 -17.58
CA VAL A 310 13.19 -12.49 -16.48
C VAL A 310 11.86 -13.22 -16.60
N PHE A 311 10.81 -12.52 -17.07
CA PHE A 311 9.42 -13.00 -17.06
C PHE A 311 8.87 -13.25 -18.48
N ARG A 312 9.65 -13.85 -19.37
CA ARG A 312 9.26 -14.11 -20.77
C ARG A 312 8.06 -15.04 -20.92
N ASP A 313 7.88 -15.95 -19.97
CA ASP A 313 6.85 -16.99 -20.00
C ASP A 313 5.50 -16.53 -19.42
N LEU A 314 5.41 -15.29 -18.95
CA LEU A 314 4.16 -14.74 -18.45
C LEU A 314 3.16 -14.58 -19.59
N LYS A 315 2.08 -15.35 -19.53
CA LYS A 315 0.92 -15.19 -20.40
C LYS A 315 -0.15 -14.44 -19.62
N PRO A 316 -0.60 -13.26 -20.09
CA PRO A 316 -1.72 -12.58 -19.45
C PRO A 316 -2.96 -13.47 -19.55
N GLU A 317 -3.55 -13.78 -18.41
CA GLU A 317 -4.84 -14.50 -18.39
C GLU A 317 -5.94 -13.55 -18.89
N PRO A 318 -6.95 -14.07 -19.60
CA PRO A 318 -8.08 -13.25 -19.99
C PRO A 318 -8.79 -12.75 -18.73
N PHE A 319 -8.84 -11.43 -18.59
CA PHE A 319 -9.45 -10.78 -17.45
C PHE A 319 -10.98 -10.80 -17.59
N ALA A 320 -11.60 -11.87 -17.09
CA ALA A 320 -13.03 -11.94 -16.90
C ALA A 320 -13.37 -11.58 -15.46
N MET A 321 -13.80 -10.35 -15.22
CA MET A 321 -14.25 -9.91 -13.92
C MET A 321 -15.73 -9.57 -13.97
N VAL A 322 -16.51 -10.21 -13.13
CA VAL A 322 -17.88 -9.77 -12.84
C VAL A 322 -17.78 -8.52 -11.97
N LEU A 323 -18.24 -7.38 -12.49
CA LEU A 323 -18.25 -6.13 -11.76
C LEU A 323 -19.32 -6.19 -10.67
N PRO A 324 -18.96 -6.09 -9.38
CA PRO A 324 -19.94 -6.05 -8.31
C PRO A 324 -20.77 -4.76 -8.40
N PRO A 325 -22.08 -4.78 -8.09
CA PRO A 325 -22.88 -3.56 -8.03
C PRO A 325 -22.34 -2.62 -6.96
N TYR A 326 -22.57 -1.30 -7.12
CA TYR A 326 -22.16 -0.33 -6.13
C TYR A 326 -22.85 -0.56 -4.79
N GLN A 327 -22.09 -0.56 -3.72
CA GLN A 327 -22.56 -0.79 -2.37
C GLN A 327 -21.97 0.25 -1.43
N TRP A 328 -22.79 0.69 -0.45
CA TRP A 328 -22.27 1.47 0.66
C TRP A 328 -21.50 0.56 1.61
N PRO A 329 -20.29 0.93 2.01
CA PRO A 329 -19.51 0.15 2.97
C PRO A 329 -20.19 0.14 4.33
N LYS A 330 -20.17 -1.02 5.00
CA LYS A 330 -20.62 -1.13 6.40
C LYS A 330 -19.53 -0.56 7.30
N ALA A 331 -19.82 0.50 8.05
CA ALA A 331 -18.83 1.21 8.88
C ALA A 331 -18.08 0.28 9.84
N VAL A 332 -18.75 -0.68 10.45
CA VAL A 332 -18.14 -1.65 11.39
C VAL A 332 -17.12 -2.56 10.68
N ALA A 333 -17.49 -3.07 9.49
CA ALA A 333 -16.58 -3.92 8.70
C ALA A 333 -15.36 -3.13 8.21
N LEU A 334 -15.57 -1.87 7.77
CA LEU A 334 -14.53 -0.97 7.35
C LEU A 334 -13.54 -0.67 8.49
N VAL A 335 -14.04 -0.25 9.66
CA VAL A 335 -13.19 0.03 10.84
C VAL A 335 -12.39 -1.21 11.25
N ARG A 336 -13.03 -2.38 11.30
CA ARG A 336 -12.35 -3.65 11.63
C ARG A 336 -11.25 -3.98 10.63
N SER A 337 -11.51 -3.83 9.33
CA SER A 337 -10.51 -4.06 8.26
C SER A 337 -9.33 -3.13 8.40
N VAL A 338 -9.59 -1.84 8.62
CA VAL A 338 -8.55 -0.82 8.81
C VAL A 338 -7.70 -1.11 10.05
N LEU A 339 -8.33 -1.44 11.17
CA LEU A 339 -7.60 -1.76 12.41
C LEU A 339 -6.71 -3.00 12.25
N ILE A 340 -7.18 -4.04 11.57
CA ILE A 340 -6.39 -5.26 11.32
C ILE A 340 -5.18 -4.91 10.43
N ARG A 341 -5.37 -4.13 9.36
CA ARG A 341 -4.29 -3.71 8.45
C ARG A 341 -3.29 -2.80 9.18
N LEU A 342 -3.77 -1.86 9.97
CA LEU A 342 -2.95 -0.93 10.75
C LEU A 342 -2.14 -1.66 11.83
N TRP A 343 -2.77 -2.60 12.55
CA TRP A 343 -2.08 -3.43 13.53
C TRP A 343 -0.99 -4.30 12.90
N GLY A 344 -1.29 -4.89 11.73
CA GLY A 344 -0.31 -5.65 10.97
C GLY A 344 0.90 -4.79 10.55
N PHE A 345 0.66 -3.55 10.13
CA PHE A 345 1.71 -2.58 9.81
C PHE A 345 2.54 -2.24 11.06
N LEU A 346 1.89 -1.85 12.15
CA LEU A 346 2.58 -1.50 13.40
C LEU A 346 3.46 -2.63 13.89
N ARG A 347 2.94 -3.86 13.92
CA ARG A 347 3.72 -5.01 14.38
C ARG A 347 4.91 -5.35 13.48
N GLY A 348 4.77 -5.15 12.15
CA GLY A 348 5.84 -5.46 11.19
C GLY A 348 6.87 -4.36 11.07
N ALA A 349 6.44 -3.12 10.90
CA ALA A 349 7.31 -1.99 10.59
C ALA A 349 7.98 -1.40 11.84
N SER A 350 7.29 -1.36 12.99
CA SER A 350 7.80 -0.73 14.21
C SER A 350 9.12 -1.34 14.68
N SER A 351 9.22 -2.67 14.70
CA SER A 351 10.44 -3.36 15.13
C SER A 351 11.64 -2.98 14.25
N ILE A 352 11.45 -2.92 12.94
CA ILE A 352 12.52 -2.58 12.00
C ILE A 352 12.91 -1.11 12.16
N ILE A 353 11.94 -0.20 12.17
CA ILE A 353 12.20 1.25 12.25
C ILE A 353 12.91 1.59 13.56
N ILE A 354 12.39 1.13 14.70
CA ILE A 354 12.98 1.39 16.01
C ILE A 354 14.41 0.80 16.09
N SER A 355 14.60 -0.45 15.63
CA SER A 355 15.93 -1.08 15.64
C SER A 355 16.94 -0.29 14.83
N VAL A 356 16.53 0.22 13.66
CA VAL A 356 17.45 0.98 12.80
C VAL A 356 17.73 2.35 13.39
N ILE A 357 16.76 3.06 13.97
CA ILE A 357 16.98 4.34 14.63
C ILE A 357 17.94 4.18 15.81
N ILE A 358 17.79 3.11 16.60
CA ILE A 358 18.74 2.79 17.68
C ILE A 358 20.15 2.53 17.13
N VAL A 359 20.27 1.80 16.02
CA VAL A 359 21.57 1.53 15.38
C VAL A 359 22.20 2.82 14.86
N LEU A 360 21.40 3.69 14.21
CA LEU A 360 21.89 5.00 13.74
C LEU A 360 22.33 5.88 14.90
N TRP A 361 21.56 5.93 15.97
CA TRP A 361 21.94 6.65 17.18
C TRP A 361 23.24 6.09 17.78
N LEU A 362 23.38 4.75 17.83
CA LEU A 362 24.59 4.12 18.33
C LEU A 362 25.81 4.49 17.47
N LEU A 363 25.69 4.47 16.16
CA LEU A 363 26.75 4.90 15.25
C LEU A 363 27.10 6.38 15.42
N ALA A 364 26.11 7.25 15.62
CA ALA A 364 26.31 8.66 15.86
C ALA A 364 26.93 8.96 17.25
N SER A 365 26.72 8.07 18.22
CA SER A 365 27.22 8.22 19.59
C SER A 365 28.66 7.70 19.78
N VAL A 366 29.20 6.90 18.83
CA VAL A 366 30.58 6.38 18.93
C VAL A 366 31.55 7.36 18.28
N PRO A 367 32.48 7.98 19.06
CA PRO A 367 33.53 8.83 18.49
C PRO A 367 34.49 7.98 17.64
N ALA A 368 34.74 8.38 16.40
CA ALA A 368 35.63 7.66 15.47
C ALA A 368 36.98 8.34 15.30
N THR A 369 37.07 9.64 15.59
CA THR A 369 38.31 10.45 15.50
C THR A 369 38.87 10.80 16.89
N ALA A 370 40.20 10.89 16.98
CA ALA A 370 40.87 11.26 18.22
C ALA A 370 40.55 12.73 18.56
N GLY A 371 39.76 12.96 19.61
CA GLY A 371 39.33 14.30 20.03
C GLY A 371 37.85 14.60 19.84
N ALA A 372 37.09 13.70 19.27
CA ALA A 372 35.65 13.85 18.96
C ALA A 372 34.72 13.85 20.20
N GLY A 373 35.27 13.85 21.42
CA GLY A 373 34.49 13.81 22.65
C GLY A 373 34.41 12.41 23.28
N SER A 374 33.39 12.20 24.10
CA SER A 374 33.13 10.90 24.77
C SER A 374 31.92 10.22 24.19
N PHE A 375 31.79 8.91 24.43
CA PHE A 375 30.60 8.12 23.97
C PHE A 375 29.31 8.79 24.44
N GLY A 376 28.41 9.02 23.46
CA GLY A 376 27.14 9.70 23.69
C GLY A 376 27.18 11.22 23.77
N ASN A 377 28.35 11.82 23.61
CA ASN A 377 28.56 13.29 23.63
C ASN A 377 29.62 13.66 22.60
N VAL A 378 29.34 13.39 21.34
CA VAL A 378 30.21 13.72 20.20
C VAL A 378 29.87 15.15 19.77
N GLU A 379 30.89 16.03 19.71
CA GLU A 379 30.70 17.46 19.43
C GLU A 379 30.27 17.71 17.98
N ASP A 380 30.81 16.91 17.02
CA ASP A 380 30.44 16.97 15.63
C ASP A 380 30.04 15.55 15.13
N VAL A 381 28.84 15.42 14.53
CA VAL A 381 28.34 14.17 13.97
C VAL A 381 29.27 13.62 12.89
N HIS A 382 30.02 14.48 12.19
CA HIS A 382 31.03 14.08 11.21
C HIS A 382 32.15 13.23 11.84
N ASP A 383 32.58 13.56 13.05
CA ASP A 383 33.62 12.84 13.79
C ASP A 383 33.15 11.53 14.44
N SER A 384 31.90 11.20 14.29
CA SER A 384 31.31 9.94 14.75
C SER A 384 31.55 8.78 13.77
N ALA A 385 31.30 7.57 14.23
CA ALA A 385 31.31 6.38 13.36
C ALA A 385 30.27 6.50 12.24
N TYR A 386 29.17 7.21 12.45
CA TYR A 386 28.17 7.50 11.41
C TYR A 386 28.75 8.39 10.30
N GLY A 387 29.48 9.46 10.65
CA GLY A 387 30.16 10.34 9.70
C GLY A 387 31.19 9.57 8.86
N VAL A 388 32.03 8.74 9.51
CA VAL A 388 33.00 7.89 8.79
C VAL A 388 32.32 6.91 7.80
N VAL A 389 31.19 6.33 8.18
CA VAL A 389 30.42 5.48 7.26
C VAL A 389 29.84 6.30 6.10
N ALA A 390 29.33 7.51 6.38
CA ALA A 390 28.80 8.41 5.35
C ALA A 390 29.89 8.83 4.36
N ASP A 391 31.09 9.18 4.82
CA ASP A 391 32.25 9.48 3.98
C ASP A 391 32.70 8.28 3.15
N ALA A 392 32.72 7.09 3.73
CA ALA A 392 33.07 5.87 3.00
C ALA A 392 32.10 5.54 1.87
N VAL A 393 30.83 5.95 2.01
CA VAL A 393 29.77 5.70 1.02
C VAL A 393 29.65 6.87 0.01
N ALA A 394 30.11 8.07 0.35
CA ALA A 394 30.06 9.26 -0.50
C ALA A 394 30.61 9.04 -1.93
N PRO A 395 31.76 8.32 -2.16
CA PRO A 395 32.28 8.07 -3.49
C PRO A 395 31.32 7.28 -4.40
N VAL A 396 30.40 6.48 -3.83
CA VAL A 396 29.40 5.72 -4.58
C VAL A 396 28.38 6.68 -5.20
N PHE A 397 28.09 7.79 -4.53
CA PHE A 397 27.13 8.80 -4.98
C PHE A 397 27.78 9.96 -5.78
N ALA A 398 29.11 10.02 -5.84
CA ALA A 398 29.85 11.02 -6.59
C ALA A 398 29.43 11.12 -8.09
N PRO A 399 29.15 10.00 -8.82
CA PRO A 399 28.67 10.08 -10.20
C PRO A 399 27.30 10.78 -10.33
N ALA A 400 26.51 10.84 -9.25
CA ALA A 400 25.22 11.51 -9.21
C ALA A 400 25.31 12.95 -8.71
N GLY A 401 26.53 13.44 -8.37
CA GLY A 401 26.75 14.79 -7.86
C GLY A 401 26.52 14.95 -6.35
N PHE A 402 26.45 13.82 -5.60
CA PHE A 402 26.27 13.79 -4.15
C PHE A 402 27.55 13.25 -3.48
N ASP A 403 28.65 13.96 -3.65
CA ASP A 403 29.97 13.61 -3.09
C ASP A 403 30.21 14.22 -1.69
N ASP A 404 29.26 15.01 -1.20
CA ASP A 404 29.28 15.61 0.13
C ASP A 404 28.79 14.61 1.20
N TRP A 405 29.48 14.60 2.37
CA TRP A 405 29.11 13.72 3.47
C TRP A 405 27.69 13.99 4.03
N HIS A 406 27.23 15.26 4.04
CA HIS A 406 25.90 15.64 4.48
C HIS A 406 24.81 14.97 3.60
N ALA A 407 25.00 15.03 2.29
CA ALA A 407 24.09 14.41 1.34
C ALA A 407 24.12 12.88 1.47
N SER A 408 25.32 12.31 1.63
CA SER A 408 25.49 10.86 1.81
C SER A 408 24.90 10.36 3.11
N ALA A 409 25.07 11.09 4.20
CA ALA A 409 24.45 10.82 5.51
C ALA A 409 22.91 10.86 5.42
N ALA A 410 22.38 11.90 4.78
CA ALA A 410 20.94 12.02 4.58
C ALA A 410 20.37 10.90 3.69
N LEU A 411 21.09 10.48 2.64
CA LEU A 411 20.71 9.36 1.81
C LEU A 411 20.75 8.03 2.55
N LEU A 412 21.75 7.83 3.40
CA LEU A 412 21.88 6.64 4.26
C LEU A 412 20.69 6.54 5.23
N THR A 413 20.35 7.65 5.89
CA THR A 413 19.15 7.72 6.75
C THR A 413 17.87 7.53 5.95
N GLY A 414 17.80 8.11 4.76
CA GLY A 414 16.67 8.00 3.85
C GLY A 414 16.44 6.61 3.26
N PHE A 415 17.46 5.77 3.24
CA PHE A 415 17.31 4.36 2.88
C PHE A 415 16.43 3.62 3.88
N VAL A 416 16.46 4.02 5.14
CA VAL A 416 15.65 3.44 6.21
C VAL A 416 14.25 4.06 6.24
N ALA A 417 14.19 5.39 6.28
CA ALA A 417 12.95 6.15 6.31
C ALA A 417 13.11 7.41 5.45
N LYS A 418 12.60 7.33 4.24
CA LYS A 418 12.72 8.40 3.23
C LYS A 418 12.13 9.75 3.67
N GLU A 419 11.23 9.76 4.62
CA GLU A 419 10.63 10.95 5.22
C GLU A 419 11.62 11.72 6.09
N VAL A 420 12.57 11.02 6.69
CA VAL A 420 13.58 11.61 7.59
C VAL A 420 14.70 12.31 6.83
N VAL A 421 14.86 12.07 5.51
CA VAL A 421 15.87 12.71 4.67
C VAL A 421 15.86 14.23 4.80
N VAL A 422 14.67 14.84 4.72
CA VAL A 422 14.53 16.30 4.81
C VAL A 422 14.92 16.81 6.20
N GLY A 423 14.47 16.12 7.25
CA GLY A 423 14.84 16.45 8.63
C GLY A 423 16.34 16.29 8.87
N SER A 424 16.93 15.19 8.43
CA SER A 424 18.38 14.94 8.53
C SER A 424 19.21 15.98 7.77
N MET A 425 18.79 16.35 6.56
CA MET A 425 19.44 17.44 5.82
C MET A 425 19.32 18.78 6.55
N SER A 426 18.13 19.16 7.01
CA SER A 426 17.96 20.43 7.70
C SER A 426 18.77 20.48 9.00
N GLN A 427 18.89 19.37 9.71
CA GLN A 427 19.67 19.27 10.91
C GLN A 427 21.18 19.35 10.65
N SER A 428 21.69 18.66 9.63
CA SER A 428 23.11 18.69 9.29
C SER A 428 23.57 20.04 8.73
N TYR A 429 22.71 20.77 7.99
CA TYR A 429 23.04 22.10 7.49
C TYR A 429 22.75 23.25 8.47
N SER A 430 21.85 23.09 9.45
CA SER A 430 21.55 24.15 10.43
C SER A 430 22.62 24.27 11.53
N ILE A 431 23.37 23.20 11.80
CA ILE A 431 24.50 23.25 12.74
C ILE A 431 25.63 24.10 12.18
N SER A 432 25.88 24.09 10.87
CA SER A 432 26.88 24.94 10.22
C SER A 432 26.44 26.42 10.04
N GLY A 433 25.15 26.73 10.13
CA GLY A 433 24.62 28.08 9.93
C GLY A 433 24.60 28.97 11.17
N THR A 434 24.79 28.39 12.38
CA THR A 434 24.84 29.18 13.64
C THR A 434 26.18 29.85 13.87
N ASP A 435 27.25 29.35 13.31
CA ASP A 435 28.59 29.98 13.45
C ASP A 435 28.74 31.18 12.51
N ASP A 436 28.15 31.17 11.30
CA ASP A 436 28.22 32.31 10.37
C ASP A 436 27.36 33.52 10.76
N GLN A 437 26.28 33.32 11.56
CA GLN A 437 25.45 34.44 12.01
C GLN A 437 26.02 35.19 13.24
N SER A 438 26.89 34.56 13.99
CA SER A 438 27.58 35.20 15.10
C SER A 438 28.72 36.12 14.65
N GLU A 439 29.33 35.86 13.50
CA GLU A 439 30.37 36.75 12.92
C GLU A 439 29.79 37.97 12.18
N GLN A 440 28.61 37.86 11.61
CA GLN A 440 27.95 39.00 10.91
C GLN A 440 27.25 39.99 11.83
N GLN A 441 27.08 39.71 13.13
CA GLN A 441 26.54 40.65 14.11
C GLN A 441 27.63 41.40 14.91
N GLN A 442 28.93 41.13 14.69
CA GLN A 442 30.07 41.81 15.34
C GLN A 442 30.91 42.66 14.37
N GLY A 443 30.47 42.87 13.13
CA GLY A 443 31.14 43.70 12.14
C GLY A 443 30.37 45.06 11.87
#